data_2ec815d7fccd0587ae4e056e9ad87a73
#
_entry.id   2ec815d7fccd0587ae4e056e9ad87a73
#
_cell.length_a   1.000
_cell.length_b   1.000
_cell.length_c   1.000
_cell.angle_alpha   90.00
_cell.angle_beta   90.00
_cell.angle_gamma   90.00
#
_symmetry.space_group_name_H-M   'P 1'
#
loop_
_entity.id
_entity.type
_entity.pdbx_description
1 polymer ?
#
loop_
_entity_poly.entity_id
_entity_poly.type
_entity_poly.pdbx_seq_one_letter_code
_entity_poly.pdbx_strand_id
1 'polypeptide(L)'
;MSTTTAPTISRTDHAAWEEKGGHAGFLDYAGVAVDSLRANKLRSFLTLLGIIIGITSIISVISIIQGLDQYWKQKVSNFGPNTFVITQFPITTNLDKLYEMIRRNPEVHADAAEAIRRACGACELVGVETHKQVNVRFGRQSLREIDMSGATPNILEIEGFGVESGRPVQDWDEEHSRFVAFIGADVAEKLFLGVDPLGKTIQIDDHGYTVVGVAEKKGSVFGFSRDNFAKIPLATFQKIYGSRRTVNISIRGREGQMQNAQDQSRLVMRTLHHLDYHEEDDFGLITSEGVNELFNNLTSVIFSVSLFVVGISLVVGGIVIMNIMLVSVVERTNEIGIRKAVGARQQDVVNQFLVESVVLCCVGGAGGIIFAWVISWTLSQFTPLPSSFPIWAPVIAIFLSTAIGVFFGIYPARRAGKLDPIEALRTE
;
A
#
# COMPACT_ATOMS: atom_id res chain seq x y z
N MET A 1 36.04 28.70 -41.14
CA MET A 1 35.46 30.08 -41.10
C MET A 1 33.94 29.92 -41.21
N SER A 2 33.24 29.89 -40.10
CA SER A 2 31.76 29.96 -40.07
C SER A 2 31.41 31.05 -39.07
N THR A 3 30.93 32.14 -39.58
CA THR A 3 30.51 33.35 -38.87
C THR A 3 29.24 33.07 -38.08
N THR A 4 29.36 33.05 -36.76
CA THR A 4 28.23 33.00 -35.83
C THR A 4 27.61 34.40 -35.74
N THR A 5 26.46 34.61 -36.34
CA THR A 5 25.66 35.83 -36.18
C THR A 5 25.07 35.90 -34.78
N ALA A 6 25.39 36.93 -34.04
CA ALA A 6 24.78 37.27 -32.76
C ALA A 6 23.30 37.61 -32.96
N PRO A 7 22.39 37.25 -32.03
CA PRO A 7 20.96 37.54 -32.12
C PRO A 7 20.76 39.06 -31.93
N THR A 8 20.21 39.70 -32.93
CA THR A 8 19.77 41.11 -32.94
C THR A 8 18.60 41.27 -31.97
N ILE A 9 18.81 41.91 -30.82
CA ILE A 9 17.74 42.29 -29.90
C ILE A 9 16.89 43.38 -30.58
N SER A 10 15.62 43.08 -30.74
CA SER A 10 14.64 43.98 -31.40
C SER A 10 14.48 45.27 -30.55
N ARG A 11 14.52 46.43 -31.19
CA ARG A 11 14.31 47.77 -30.60
C ARG A 11 12.95 47.95 -29.92
N THR A 12 12.02 47.03 -30.11
CA THR A 12 10.68 47.01 -29.51
C THR A 12 10.67 46.57 -28.05
N ASP A 13 11.72 45.87 -27.58
CA ASP A 13 11.74 45.41 -26.21
C ASP A 13 12.22 46.49 -25.24
N HIS A 14 12.95 47.51 -25.72
CA HIS A 14 13.39 48.62 -24.87
C HIS A 14 12.29 49.64 -24.52
N ALA A 15 11.25 49.78 -25.38
CA ALA A 15 10.17 50.73 -25.12
C ALA A 15 9.16 50.23 -24.06
N ALA A 16 9.07 48.92 -23.80
CA ALA A 16 8.15 48.35 -22.83
C ALA A 16 8.59 48.55 -21.35
N TRP A 17 9.86 48.94 -21.14
CA TRP A 17 10.40 49.13 -19.79
C TRP A 17 10.27 50.58 -19.27
N GLU A 18 10.14 51.55 -20.13
CA GLU A 18 10.04 52.97 -19.76
C GLU A 18 8.65 53.39 -19.27
N GLU A 19 7.57 52.60 -19.57
CA GLU A 19 6.20 53.02 -19.28
C GLU A 19 5.62 52.51 -17.95
N LYS A 20 6.31 51.64 -17.24
CA LYS A 20 5.87 51.12 -15.92
C LYS A 20 6.91 51.42 -14.84
N GLY A 21 6.88 52.64 -14.31
CA GLY A 21 7.49 52.96 -13.01
C GLY A 21 6.79 52.19 -11.89
N GLY A 22 7.01 50.91 -11.77
CA GLY A 22 6.45 50.06 -10.75
C GLY A 22 7.11 48.67 -10.81
N HIS A 23 7.45 48.12 -9.70
CA HIS A 23 8.08 46.81 -9.51
C HIS A 23 7.62 45.81 -10.57
N ALA A 24 8.57 45.22 -11.33
CA ALA A 24 8.29 44.17 -12.26
C ALA A 24 7.43 43.07 -11.59
N GLY A 25 6.26 42.76 -12.16
CA GLY A 25 5.34 41.86 -11.56
C GLY A 25 5.87 40.41 -11.55
N PHE A 26 5.39 39.59 -10.67
CA PHE A 26 5.72 38.13 -10.60
C PHE A 26 5.57 37.42 -11.98
N LEU A 27 4.63 37.85 -12.80
CA LEU A 27 4.39 37.30 -14.13
C LEU A 27 5.51 37.62 -15.13
N ASP A 28 6.14 38.80 -15.02
CA ASP A 28 7.25 39.20 -15.89
C ASP A 28 8.50 38.35 -15.58
N TYR A 29 8.77 38.08 -14.30
CA TYR A 29 9.85 37.19 -13.90
C TYR A 29 9.60 35.74 -14.29
N ALA A 30 8.33 35.27 -14.26
CA ALA A 30 7.96 33.92 -14.69
C ALA A 30 8.16 33.73 -16.21
N GLY A 31 7.87 34.78 -17.04
CA GLY A 31 8.13 34.74 -18.48
C GLY A 31 9.62 34.57 -18.80
N VAL A 32 10.48 35.34 -18.16
CA VAL A 32 11.95 35.25 -18.29
C VAL A 32 12.46 33.86 -17.87
N ALA A 33 11.88 33.28 -16.80
CA ALA A 33 12.24 31.93 -16.33
C ALA A 33 11.92 30.85 -17.38
N VAL A 34 10.77 30.94 -18.06
CA VAL A 34 10.38 29.98 -19.12
C VAL A 34 11.29 30.10 -20.35
N ASP A 35 11.68 31.29 -20.74
CA ASP A 35 12.60 31.49 -21.87
C ASP A 35 14.01 31.00 -21.57
N SER A 36 14.48 31.16 -20.32
CA SER A 36 15.72 30.57 -19.83
C SER A 36 15.74 29.04 -19.91
N LEU A 37 14.61 28.39 -19.61
CA LEU A 37 14.46 26.94 -19.75
C LEU A 37 14.63 26.47 -21.20
N ARG A 38 14.17 27.24 -22.15
CA ARG A 38 14.25 26.92 -23.59
C ARG A 38 15.67 27.09 -24.15
N ALA A 39 16.45 28.00 -23.60
CA ALA A 39 17.80 28.30 -24.06
C ALA A 39 18.81 27.15 -23.78
N ASN A 40 18.68 26.43 -22.65
CA ASN A 40 19.58 25.36 -22.25
C ASN A 40 18.84 24.05 -21.94
N LYS A 41 18.26 23.43 -22.97
CA LYS A 41 17.33 22.27 -22.84
C LYS A 41 17.90 21.09 -22.04
N LEU A 42 19.16 20.69 -22.26
CA LEU A 42 19.76 19.55 -21.57
C LEU A 42 19.95 19.81 -20.06
N ARG A 43 20.42 21.03 -19.72
CA ARG A 43 20.61 21.45 -18.33
C ARG A 43 19.27 21.53 -17.59
N SER A 44 18.27 22.16 -18.21
CA SER A 44 16.92 22.27 -17.65
C SER A 44 16.28 20.91 -17.47
N PHE A 45 16.43 19.99 -18.42
CA PHE A 45 15.92 18.62 -18.31
C PHE A 45 16.54 17.86 -17.14
N LEU A 46 17.87 17.90 -17.00
CA LEU A 46 18.56 17.22 -15.89
C LEU A 46 18.16 17.81 -14.51
N THR A 47 17.94 19.13 -14.45
CA THR A 47 17.48 19.78 -13.21
C THR A 47 16.07 19.36 -12.84
N LEU A 48 15.17 19.41 -13.83
CA LEU A 48 13.77 19.03 -13.64
C LEU A 48 13.64 17.54 -13.30
N LEU A 49 14.51 16.69 -13.86
CA LEU A 49 14.47 15.24 -13.65
C LEU A 49 14.57 14.86 -12.16
N GLY A 50 15.47 15.49 -11.41
CA GLY A 50 15.62 15.24 -9.97
C GLY A 50 14.34 15.56 -9.18
N ILE A 51 13.71 16.71 -9.49
CA ILE A 51 12.45 17.10 -8.85
C ILE A 51 11.29 16.19 -9.30
N ILE A 52 11.20 15.93 -10.60
CA ILE A 52 10.18 15.04 -11.16
C ILE A 52 10.24 13.67 -10.47
N ILE A 53 11.42 13.06 -10.37
CA ILE A 53 11.59 11.75 -9.70
C ILE A 53 11.17 11.84 -8.23
N GLY A 54 11.63 12.86 -7.49
CA GLY A 54 11.29 13.03 -6.08
C GLY A 54 9.79 13.18 -5.85
N ILE A 55 9.14 14.07 -6.61
CA ILE A 55 7.68 14.33 -6.51
C ILE A 55 6.87 13.11 -6.97
N THR A 56 7.28 12.48 -8.08
CA THR A 56 6.63 11.26 -8.58
C THR A 56 6.68 10.15 -7.53
N SER A 57 7.84 9.94 -6.91
CA SER A 57 8.02 8.89 -5.91
C SER A 57 7.12 9.11 -4.69
N ILE A 58 7.08 10.33 -4.13
CA ILE A 58 6.25 10.59 -2.94
C ILE A 58 4.76 10.41 -3.22
N ILE A 59 4.27 10.94 -4.34
CA ILE A 59 2.85 10.82 -4.71
C ILE A 59 2.49 9.37 -5.01
N SER A 60 3.36 8.62 -5.71
CA SER A 60 3.13 7.21 -6.02
C SER A 60 3.03 6.36 -4.75
N VAL A 61 3.94 6.58 -3.78
CA VAL A 61 3.89 5.88 -2.49
C VAL A 61 2.61 6.20 -1.72
N ILE A 62 2.24 7.48 -1.64
CA ILE A 62 0.99 7.91 -0.99
C ILE A 62 -0.23 7.27 -1.68
N SER A 63 -0.25 7.24 -3.02
CA SER A 63 -1.35 6.66 -3.80
C SER A 63 -1.49 5.16 -3.57
N ILE A 64 -0.39 4.43 -3.48
CA ILE A 64 -0.38 2.99 -3.18
C ILE A 64 -0.88 2.75 -1.75
N ILE A 65 -0.35 3.48 -0.77
CA ILE A 65 -0.75 3.33 0.64
C ILE A 65 -2.23 3.61 0.84
N GLN A 66 -2.75 4.69 0.25
CA GLN A 66 -4.18 4.98 0.33
C GLN A 66 -5.04 3.94 -0.40
N GLY A 67 -4.59 3.48 -1.58
CA GLY A 67 -5.26 2.40 -2.28
C GLY A 67 -5.31 1.12 -1.45
N LEU A 68 -4.20 0.77 -0.80
CA LEU A 68 -4.12 -0.37 0.14
C LEU A 68 -5.06 -0.21 1.34
N ASP A 69 -5.12 0.96 1.96
CA ASP A 69 -6.00 1.23 3.11
C ASP A 69 -7.48 1.11 2.72
N GLN A 70 -7.89 1.69 1.59
CA GLN A 70 -9.26 1.57 1.08
C GLN A 70 -9.61 0.11 0.73
N TYR A 71 -8.71 -0.58 0.07
CA TYR A 71 -8.89 -1.98 -0.30
C TYR A 71 -8.99 -2.88 0.93
N TRP A 72 -8.13 -2.63 1.93
CA TRP A 72 -8.16 -3.33 3.22
C TRP A 72 -9.51 -3.17 3.91
N LYS A 73 -9.99 -1.94 4.04
CA LYS A 73 -11.29 -1.64 4.63
C LYS A 73 -12.46 -2.31 3.90
N GLN A 74 -12.39 -2.41 2.58
CA GLN A 74 -13.47 -3.00 1.77
C GLN A 74 -13.45 -4.53 1.73
N LYS A 75 -12.26 -5.15 1.73
CA LYS A 75 -12.11 -6.58 1.46
C LYS A 75 -11.74 -7.41 2.68
N VAL A 76 -10.98 -6.85 3.60
CA VAL A 76 -10.43 -7.60 4.75
C VAL A 76 -11.24 -7.38 6.03
N SER A 77 -11.90 -6.23 6.19
CA SER A 77 -12.82 -6.01 7.31
C SER A 77 -14.05 -6.93 7.30
N ASN A 78 -14.20 -7.76 6.27
CA ASN A 78 -15.22 -8.82 6.17
C ASN A 78 -14.82 -10.15 6.86
N PHE A 79 -13.90 -10.14 7.83
CA PHE A 79 -13.98 -11.11 8.92
C PHE A 79 -15.35 -10.91 9.56
N GLY A 80 -16.12 -11.96 9.74
CA GLY A 80 -17.46 -11.85 10.32
C GLY A 80 -17.46 -10.90 11.53
N PRO A 81 -18.47 -10.04 11.69
CA PRO A 81 -18.51 -9.10 12.79
C PRO A 81 -18.37 -9.85 14.11
N ASN A 82 -17.61 -9.30 15.04
CA ASN A 82 -17.37 -9.87 16.37
C ASN A 82 -16.71 -11.26 16.37
N THR A 83 -15.83 -11.56 15.40
CA THR A 83 -15.12 -12.84 15.34
C THR A 83 -13.63 -12.70 15.68
N PHE A 84 -13.09 -13.72 16.33
CA PHE A 84 -11.65 -13.90 16.55
C PHE A 84 -11.28 -15.37 16.40
N VAL A 85 -10.00 -15.63 16.19
CA VAL A 85 -9.50 -16.99 15.96
C VAL A 85 -8.38 -17.29 16.96
N ILE A 86 -8.47 -18.44 17.61
CA ILE A 86 -7.38 -19.00 18.42
C ILE A 86 -6.60 -19.96 17.53
N THR A 87 -5.29 -19.74 17.48
CA THR A 87 -4.35 -20.49 16.63
C THR A 87 -3.12 -20.90 17.45
N GLN A 88 -2.30 -21.79 16.93
CA GLN A 88 -1.02 -22.14 17.56
C GLN A 88 -0.06 -20.95 17.59
N PHE A 89 -0.03 -20.13 16.56
CA PHE A 89 0.90 -19.01 16.46
C PHE A 89 0.13 -17.69 16.28
N PRO A 90 0.39 -16.66 17.11
CA PRO A 90 -0.12 -15.32 16.84
C PRO A 90 0.56 -14.73 15.60
N ILE A 91 -0.08 -13.76 14.98
CA ILE A 91 0.54 -13.00 13.91
C ILE A 91 1.66 -12.13 14.49
N THR A 92 2.90 -12.34 14.04
CA THR A 92 4.07 -11.57 14.46
C THR A 92 4.92 -11.17 13.26
N THR A 93 5.53 -9.99 13.32
CA THR A 93 6.54 -9.53 12.35
C THR A 93 7.97 -9.83 12.82
N ASN A 94 8.14 -10.25 14.08
CA ASN A 94 9.45 -10.54 14.66
C ASN A 94 9.81 -12.02 14.41
N LEU A 95 10.82 -12.25 13.56
CA LEU A 95 11.28 -13.59 13.20
C LEU A 95 11.84 -14.36 14.41
N ASP A 96 12.54 -13.69 15.32
CA ASP A 96 13.11 -14.35 16.51
C ASP A 96 11.99 -14.87 17.42
N LYS A 97 10.95 -14.04 17.66
CA LYS A 97 9.76 -14.48 18.38
C LYS A 97 9.04 -15.62 17.69
N LEU A 98 8.94 -15.60 16.36
CA LEU A 98 8.32 -16.69 15.61
C LEU A 98 9.07 -18.01 15.81
N TYR A 99 10.40 -18.01 15.75
CA TYR A 99 11.22 -19.21 16.02
C TYR A 99 11.07 -19.71 17.45
N GLU A 100 10.98 -18.81 18.41
CA GLU A 100 10.73 -19.16 19.82
C GLU A 100 9.35 -19.82 19.98
N MET A 101 8.30 -19.23 19.40
CA MET A 101 6.93 -19.75 19.42
C MET A 101 6.82 -21.14 18.77
N ILE A 102 7.49 -21.37 17.64
CA ILE A 102 7.51 -22.67 16.97
C ILE A 102 8.05 -23.77 17.89
N ARG A 103 8.98 -23.43 18.80
CA ARG A 103 9.55 -24.39 19.75
C ARG A 103 8.73 -24.54 21.04
N ARG A 104 8.05 -23.48 21.47
CA ARG A 104 7.36 -23.40 22.75
C ARG A 104 5.89 -23.78 22.66
N ASN A 105 5.20 -23.31 21.63
CA ASN A 105 3.75 -23.39 21.55
C ASN A 105 3.29 -24.80 21.17
N PRO A 106 2.49 -25.46 22.03
CA PRO A 106 1.90 -26.76 21.72
C PRO A 106 0.87 -26.65 20.59
N GLU A 107 0.50 -27.79 20.05
CA GLU A 107 -0.59 -27.88 19.09
C GLU A 107 -1.92 -27.55 19.77
N VAL A 108 -2.78 -26.77 19.11
CA VAL A 108 -4.15 -26.52 19.57
C VAL A 108 -5.03 -27.66 19.09
N HIS A 109 -5.70 -28.33 20.00
CA HIS A 109 -6.56 -29.49 19.70
C HIS A 109 -8.05 -29.13 19.71
N ALA A 110 -8.86 -29.95 19.04
CA ALA A 110 -10.31 -29.69 18.89
C ALA A 110 -11.09 -29.75 20.23
N ASP A 111 -10.58 -30.46 21.23
CA ASP A 111 -11.16 -30.54 22.58
C ASP A 111 -11.13 -29.19 23.32
N ALA A 112 -10.18 -28.33 23.00
CA ALA A 112 -10.16 -26.96 23.53
C ALA A 112 -11.38 -26.15 23.09
N ALA A 113 -11.88 -26.35 21.89
CA ALA A 113 -13.12 -25.69 21.43
C ALA A 113 -14.34 -26.13 22.23
N GLU A 114 -14.40 -27.40 22.60
CA GLU A 114 -15.48 -27.90 23.45
C GLU A 114 -15.41 -27.33 24.86
N ALA A 115 -14.21 -27.19 25.43
CA ALA A 115 -14.00 -26.55 26.72
C ALA A 115 -14.42 -25.07 26.68
N ILE A 116 -14.06 -24.34 25.61
CA ILE A 116 -14.45 -22.95 25.40
C ILE A 116 -15.99 -22.85 25.27
N ARG A 117 -16.61 -23.70 24.49
CA ARG A 117 -18.09 -23.72 24.30
C ARG A 117 -18.83 -23.89 25.62
N ARG A 118 -18.29 -24.70 26.56
CA ARG A 118 -18.90 -24.95 27.87
C ARG A 118 -18.69 -23.81 28.85
N ALA A 119 -17.52 -23.18 28.81
CA ALA A 119 -17.10 -22.21 29.84
C ALA A 119 -17.30 -20.75 29.45
N CYS A 120 -17.37 -20.43 28.14
CA CYS A 120 -17.48 -19.08 27.65
C CYS A 120 -18.95 -18.67 27.49
N GLY A 121 -19.49 -17.95 28.46
CA GLY A 121 -20.86 -17.39 28.38
C GLY A 121 -21.02 -16.22 27.40
N ALA A 122 -19.93 -15.52 27.09
CA ALA A 122 -19.90 -14.42 26.11
C ALA A 122 -19.72 -14.88 24.66
N CYS A 123 -19.38 -16.14 24.43
CA CYS A 123 -19.25 -16.73 23.10
C CYS A 123 -20.63 -17.13 22.57
N GLU A 124 -20.93 -16.77 21.33
CA GLU A 124 -22.17 -17.13 20.65
C GLU A 124 -21.99 -18.42 19.88
N LEU A 125 -20.96 -18.48 19.04
CA LEU A 125 -20.60 -19.63 18.22
C LEU A 125 -19.12 -19.96 18.40
N VAL A 126 -18.80 -21.25 18.45
CA VAL A 126 -17.43 -21.76 18.52
C VAL A 126 -17.29 -22.85 17.45
N GLY A 127 -16.50 -22.60 16.45
CA GLY A 127 -16.22 -23.52 15.35
C GLY A 127 -14.76 -23.94 15.32
N VAL A 128 -14.49 -25.06 14.72
CA VAL A 128 -13.15 -25.64 14.57
C VAL A 128 -12.87 -25.88 13.11
N GLU A 129 -11.68 -25.54 12.67
CA GLU A 129 -11.19 -25.89 11.34
C GLU A 129 -9.71 -26.26 11.34
N THR A 130 -9.33 -27.13 10.43
CA THR A 130 -7.94 -27.48 10.14
C THR A 130 -7.73 -27.49 8.63
N HIS A 131 -6.53 -27.10 8.19
CA HIS A 131 -6.25 -26.89 6.78
C HIS A 131 -5.24 -27.87 6.21
N LYS A 132 -5.40 -28.21 4.94
CA LYS A 132 -4.44 -28.96 4.14
C LYS A 132 -4.54 -28.55 2.68
N GLN A 133 -3.42 -28.29 2.04
CA GLN A 133 -3.40 -28.13 0.58
C GLN A 133 -3.51 -29.47 -0.12
N VAL A 134 -4.44 -29.56 -1.07
CA VAL A 134 -4.79 -30.79 -1.78
C VAL A 134 -4.95 -30.56 -3.28
N ASN A 135 -4.94 -31.65 -4.03
CA ASN A 135 -5.32 -31.64 -5.44
C ASN A 135 -6.75 -32.13 -5.57
N VAL A 136 -7.57 -31.40 -6.34
CA VAL A 136 -8.96 -31.75 -6.58
C VAL A 136 -9.14 -32.07 -8.06
N ARG A 137 -9.89 -33.15 -8.36
CA ARG A 137 -10.13 -33.65 -9.72
C ARG A 137 -11.58 -33.95 -9.97
N PHE A 138 -12.06 -33.62 -11.16
CA PHE A 138 -13.35 -34.04 -11.67
C PHE A 138 -13.22 -34.43 -13.15
N GLY A 139 -13.43 -35.71 -13.49
CA GLY A 139 -13.21 -36.21 -14.84
C GLY A 139 -11.76 -35.96 -15.33
N ARG A 140 -11.61 -35.14 -16.39
CA ARG A 140 -10.31 -34.77 -16.94
C ARG A 140 -9.74 -33.47 -16.35
N GLN A 141 -10.54 -32.72 -15.63
CA GLN A 141 -10.12 -31.47 -15.02
C GLN A 141 -9.45 -31.73 -13.69
N SER A 142 -8.38 -31.00 -13.40
CA SER A 142 -7.68 -31.05 -12.11
C SER A 142 -7.22 -29.68 -11.70
N LEU A 143 -7.40 -29.36 -10.42
CA LEU A 143 -6.90 -28.15 -9.78
C LEU A 143 -5.87 -28.55 -8.72
N ARG A 144 -4.79 -27.79 -8.63
CA ARG A 144 -3.72 -28.02 -7.65
C ARG A 144 -3.78 -26.93 -6.59
N GLU A 145 -3.24 -27.23 -5.42
CA GLU A 145 -3.09 -26.27 -4.32
C GLU A 145 -4.43 -25.65 -3.88
N ILE A 146 -5.47 -26.49 -3.83
CA ILE A 146 -6.75 -26.09 -3.25
C ILE A 146 -6.63 -26.15 -1.72
N ASP A 147 -7.06 -25.09 -1.05
CA ASP A 147 -7.13 -25.07 0.42
C ASP A 147 -8.34 -25.92 0.87
N MET A 148 -8.06 -27.14 1.30
CA MET A 148 -9.08 -28.00 1.88
C MET A 148 -9.09 -27.80 3.40
N SER A 149 -10.26 -27.46 3.95
CA SER A 149 -10.45 -27.44 5.38
C SER A 149 -11.42 -28.52 5.86
N GLY A 150 -10.99 -29.24 6.89
CA GLY A 150 -11.91 -30.01 7.73
C GLY A 150 -12.52 -29.07 8.75
N ALA A 151 -13.85 -28.85 8.69
CA ALA A 151 -14.49 -27.79 9.45
C ALA A 151 -15.78 -28.27 10.11
N THR A 152 -16.07 -27.72 11.31
CA THR A 152 -17.39 -27.90 11.93
C THR A 152 -18.46 -27.14 11.15
N PRO A 153 -19.72 -27.59 11.17
CA PRO A 153 -20.81 -27.03 10.34
C PRO A 153 -21.03 -25.52 10.49
N ASN A 154 -20.80 -24.97 11.67
CA ASN A 154 -21.01 -23.55 12.00
C ASN A 154 -19.89 -22.61 11.50
N ILE A 155 -18.78 -23.12 10.95
CA ILE A 155 -17.67 -22.31 10.45
C ILE A 155 -18.11 -21.36 9.35
N LEU A 156 -18.94 -21.81 8.41
CA LEU A 156 -19.40 -20.96 7.32
C LEU A 156 -20.21 -19.75 7.82
N GLU A 157 -20.99 -19.96 8.88
CA GLU A 157 -21.76 -18.90 9.52
C GLU A 157 -20.83 -17.92 10.26
N ILE A 158 -19.82 -18.43 11.00
CA ILE A 158 -18.82 -17.60 11.70
C ILE A 158 -18.04 -16.75 10.71
N GLU A 159 -17.62 -17.34 9.58
CA GLU A 159 -16.85 -16.64 8.54
C GLU A 159 -17.73 -15.77 7.62
N GLY A 160 -19.06 -15.83 7.76
CA GLY A 160 -19.99 -15.08 6.96
C GLY A 160 -20.00 -15.46 5.48
N PHE A 161 -19.81 -16.74 5.15
CA PHE A 161 -19.99 -17.24 3.78
C PHE A 161 -21.46 -17.48 3.47
N GLY A 162 -21.93 -16.85 2.39
CA GLY A 162 -23.23 -17.17 1.77
C GLY A 162 -23.15 -18.47 0.96
N VAL A 163 -24.32 -19.06 0.70
CA VAL A 163 -24.49 -20.24 -0.15
C VAL A 163 -25.13 -19.80 -1.46
N GLU A 164 -24.43 -19.98 -2.58
CA GLU A 164 -24.95 -19.67 -3.92
C GLU A 164 -25.92 -20.79 -4.39
N SER A 165 -25.51 -22.04 -4.19
CA SER A 165 -26.34 -23.20 -4.57
C SER A 165 -26.12 -24.38 -3.64
N GLY A 166 -27.16 -25.20 -3.45
CA GLY A 166 -27.13 -26.37 -2.57
C GLY A 166 -27.27 -26.00 -1.09
N ARG A 167 -26.48 -26.64 -0.23
CA ARG A 167 -26.49 -26.46 1.22
C ARG A 167 -25.07 -26.49 1.82
N PRO A 168 -24.85 -25.91 3.00
CA PRO A 168 -23.59 -26.06 3.75
C PRO A 168 -23.47 -27.50 4.30
N VAL A 169 -22.29 -27.82 4.82
CA VAL A 169 -22.10 -29.01 5.66
C VAL A 169 -22.96 -28.86 6.90
N GLN A 170 -23.70 -29.92 7.26
CA GLN A 170 -24.63 -29.95 8.39
C GLN A 170 -24.14 -30.88 9.50
N ASP A 171 -24.70 -30.75 10.72
CA ASP A 171 -24.34 -31.56 11.88
C ASP A 171 -24.49 -33.06 11.59
N TRP A 172 -25.50 -33.45 10.83
CA TRP A 172 -25.68 -34.84 10.42
C TRP A 172 -24.54 -35.38 9.53
N ASP A 173 -23.96 -34.53 8.66
CA ASP A 173 -22.80 -34.92 7.83
C ASP A 173 -21.54 -35.09 8.72
N GLU A 174 -21.40 -34.23 9.74
CA GLU A 174 -20.34 -34.31 10.74
C GLU A 174 -20.43 -35.55 11.61
N GLU A 175 -21.58 -35.80 12.23
CA GLU A 175 -21.84 -36.94 13.12
C GLU A 175 -21.60 -38.29 12.43
N HIS A 176 -21.95 -38.39 11.14
CA HIS A 176 -21.79 -39.61 10.36
C HIS A 176 -20.49 -39.68 9.55
N SER A 177 -19.58 -38.70 9.72
CA SER A 177 -18.32 -38.60 8.97
C SER A 177 -18.53 -38.80 7.47
N ARG A 178 -19.49 -38.08 6.88
CA ARG A 178 -19.87 -38.26 5.47
C ARG A 178 -18.83 -37.67 4.53
N PHE A 179 -18.62 -38.35 3.41
CA PHE A 179 -17.76 -37.87 2.34
C PHE A 179 -18.50 -36.83 1.46
N VAL A 180 -18.72 -35.65 2.02
CA VAL A 180 -19.34 -34.52 1.34
C VAL A 180 -18.38 -33.32 1.33
N ALA A 181 -18.53 -32.49 0.31
CA ALA A 181 -17.72 -31.27 0.16
C ALA A 181 -18.60 -30.06 -0.18
N PHE A 182 -18.35 -28.96 0.52
CA PHE A 182 -18.82 -27.63 0.18
C PHE A 182 -17.66 -26.89 -0.48
N ILE A 183 -17.83 -26.42 -1.71
CA ILE A 183 -16.75 -25.88 -2.52
C ILE A 183 -16.90 -24.38 -2.76
N GLY A 184 -15.78 -23.69 -2.89
CA GLY A 184 -15.75 -22.27 -3.27
C GLY A 184 -16.11 -22.06 -4.75
N ALA A 185 -16.58 -20.86 -5.08
CA ALA A 185 -17.03 -20.50 -6.43
C ALA A 185 -15.95 -20.71 -7.50
N ASP A 186 -14.68 -20.38 -7.21
CA ASP A 186 -13.56 -20.57 -8.15
C ASP A 186 -13.32 -22.06 -8.46
N VAL A 187 -13.48 -22.93 -7.46
CA VAL A 187 -13.36 -24.38 -7.65
C VAL A 187 -14.49 -24.89 -8.53
N ALA A 188 -15.73 -24.42 -8.29
CA ALA A 188 -16.89 -24.78 -9.11
C ALA A 188 -16.70 -24.30 -10.57
N GLU A 189 -16.35 -23.05 -10.80
CA GLU A 189 -16.17 -22.47 -12.14
C GLU A 189 -15.07 -23.20 -12.95
N LYS A 190 -13.91 -23.46 -12.32
CA LYS A 190 -12.75 -24.03 -13.01
C LYS A 190 -12.81 -25.54 -13.20
N LEU A 191 -13.46 -26.26 -12.27
CA LEU A 191 -13.48 -27.72 -12.30
C LEU A 191 -14.64 -28.25 -13.14
N PHE A 192 -15.79 -27.58 -13.11
CA PHE A 192 -17.01 -28.09 -13.75
C PHE A 192 -17.34 -27.47 -15.10
N LEU A 193 -16.70 -26.36 -15.49
CA LEU A 193 -16.82 -25.71 -16.82
C LEU A 193 -18.29 -25.55 -17.29
N GLY A 194 -19.18 -25.09 -16.41
CA GLY A 194 -20.59 -24.85 -16.72
C GLY A 194 -21.52 -26.05 -16.48
N VAL A 195 -21.01 -27.16 -15.96
CA VAL A 195 -21.83 -28.27 -15.46
C VAL A 195 -22.24 -27.99 -14.01
N ASP A 196 -23.49 -28.26 -13.66
CA ASP A 196 -23.92 -28.14 -12.26
C ASP A 196 -23.12 -29.07 -11.34
N PRO A 197 -22.38 -28.51 -10.35
CA PRO A 197 -21.56 -29.30 -9.44
C PRO A 197 -22.36 -30.10 -8.39
N LEU A 198 -23.62 -29.74 -8.11
CA LEU A 198 -24.39 -30.36 -7.06
C LEU A 198 -24.61 -31.84 -7.31
N GLY A 199 -24.39 -32.66 -6.27
CA GLY A 199 -24.55 -34.14 -6.33
C GLY A 199 -23.45 -34.85 -7.13
N LYS A 200 -22.48 -34.12 -7.73
CA LYS A 200 -21.35 -34.74 -8.43
C LYS A 200 -20.26 -35.15 -7.44
N THR A 201 -19.53 -36.20 -7.79
CA THR A 201 -18.43 -36.69 -6.98
C THR A 201 -17.11 -36.13 -7.51
N ILE A 202 -16.40 -35.36 -6.69
CA ILE A 202 -15.02 -34.88 -6.91
C ILE A 202 -14.04 -35.79 -6.19
N GLN A 203 -12.86 -35.94 -6.74
CA GLN A 203 -11.76 -36.62 -6.06
C GLN A 203 -10.84 -35.56 -5.41
N ILE A 204 -10.70 -35.67 -4.10
CA ILE A 204 -9.77 -34.89 -3.30
C ILE A 204 -8.68 -35.87 -2.82
N ASP A 205 -7.44 -35.64 -3.25
CA ASP A 205 -6.38 -36.65 -3.18
C ASP A 205 -6.91 -37.99 -3.75
N ASP A 206 -7.00 -39.05 -2.95
CA ASP A 206 -7.47 -40.38 -3.38
C ASP A 206 -8.90 -40.72 -2.95
N HIS A 207 -9.64 -39.75 -2.41
CA HIS A 207 -10.98 -39.96 -1.85
C HIS A 207 -12.05 -39.22 -2.64
N GLY A 208 -13.20 -39.91 -2.86
CA GLY A 208 -14.36 -39.34 -3.54
C GLY A 208 -15.29 -38.61 -2.57
N TYR A 209 -15.60 -37.32 -2.87
CA TYR A 209 -16.53 -36.50 -2.08
C TYR A 209 -17.68 -36.02 -2.95
N THR A 210 -18.91 -36.11 -2.43
CA THR A 210 -20.09 -35.58 -3.10
C THR A 210 -20.22 -34.08 -2.82
N VAL A 211 -20.30 -33.26 -3.86
CA VAL A 211 -20.53 -31.83 -3.71
C VAL A 211 -21.93 -31.56 -3.24
N VAL A 212 -22.10 -30.94 -2.07
CA VAL A 212 -23.40 -30.64 -1.45
C VAL A 212 -23.80 -29.18 -1.58
N GLY A 213 -22.84 -28.29 -1.83
CA GLY A 213 -23.10 -26.88 -2.06
C GLY A 213 -21.91 -26.13 -2.59
N VAL A 214 -22.19 -24.93 -3.09
CA VAL A 214 -21.23 -23.96 -3.63
C VAL A 214 -21.37 -22.67 -2.85
N ALA A 215 -20.22 -22.07 -2.47
CA ALA A 215 -20.18 -20.80 -1.78
C ALA A 215 -20.48 -19.63 -2.72
N GLU A 216 -21.11 -18.59 -2.18
CA GLU A 216 -21.24 -17.30 -2.86
C GLU A 216 -19.85 -16.71 -3.11
N LYS A 217 -19.66 -16.08 -4.28
CA LYS A 217 -18.38 -15.54 -4.71
C LYS A 217 -17.98 -14.30 -3.90
N LYS A 218 -16.87 -14.39 -3.16
CA LYS A 218 -16.25 -13.27 -2.41
C LYS A 218 -15.14 -12.57 -3.19
N GLY A 219 -14.60 -13.22 -4.23
CA GLY A 219 -13.56 -12.71 -5.10
C GLY A 219 -12.15 -12.88 -4.52
N SER A 220 -11.21 -12.06 -4.99
CA SER A 220 -9.80 -12.16 -4.61
C SER A 220 -9.36 -11.01 -3.72
N VAL A 221 -8.36 -11.26 -2.87
CA VAL A 221 -7.65 -10.27 -2.05
C VAL A 221 -6.18 -10.30 -2.44
N PHE A 222 -5.66 -9.18 -2.95
CA PHE A 222 -4.29 -9.06 -3.49
C PHE A 222 -3.92 -10.13 -4.53
N GLY A 223 -4.89 -10.55 -5.36
CA GLY A 223 -4.69 -11.61 -6.36
C GLY A 223 -4.82 -13.04 -5.80
N PHE A 224 -4.92 -13.22 -4.49
CA PHE A 224 -5.21 -14.51 -3.87
C PHE A 224 -6.72 -14.73 -3.80
N SER A 225 -7.20 -15.78 -4.44
CA SER A 225 -8.62 -16.09 -4.43
C SER A 225 -9.08 -16.54 -3.04
N ARG A 226 -10.17 -15.94 -2.55
CA ARG A 226 -10.88 -16.40 -1.34
C ARG A 226 -11.89 -17.51 -1.63
N ASP A 227 -12.10 -17.80 -2.91
CA ASP A 227 -13.09 -18.75 -3.40
C ASP A 227 -12.46 -20.07 -3.86
N ASN A 228 -11.11 -20.22 -3.64
CA ASN A 228 -10.33 -21.39 -4.03
C ASN A 228 -10.19 -22.38 -2.88
N PHE A 229 -11.31 -22.89 -2.36
CA PHE A 229 -11.33 -23.78 -1.21
C PHE A 229 -12.31 -24.94 -1.37
N ALA A 230 -12.13 -25.97 -0.54
CA ALA A 230 -13.08 -27.07 -0.33
C ALA A 230 -13.22 -27.34 1.17
N LYS A 231 -14.42 -27.23 1.74
CA LYS A 231 -14.71 -27.55 3.13
C LYS A 231 -15.40 -28.91 3.24
N ILE A 232 -14.86 -29.78 4.07
CA ILE A 232 -15.41 -31.13 4.37
C ILE A 232 -15.71 -31.21 5.87
N PRO A 233 -16.55 -32.18 6.32
CA PRO A 233 -16.75 -32.37 7.74
C PRO A 233 -15.44 -32.62 8.50
N LEU A 234 -15.28 -32.02 9.67
CA LEU A 234 -14.07 -32.17 10.49
C LEU A 234 -13.81 -33.64 10.86
N ALA A 235 -14.87 -34.37 11.22
CA ALA A 235 -14.78 -35.80 11.55
C ALA A 235 -14.29 -36.62 10.35
N THR A 236 -14.72 -36.31 9.13
CA THR A 236 -14.22 -36.93 7.90
C THR A 236 -12.75 -36.61 7.66
N PHE A 237 -12.35 -35.36 7.86
CA PHE A 237 -10.97 -34.96 7.74
C PHE A 237 -10.08 -35.70 8.74
N GLN A 238 -10.49 -35.76 10.02
CA GLN A 238 -9.74 -36.44 11.07
C GLN A 238 -9.62 -37.93 10.84
N LYS A 239 -10.65 -38.57 10.28
CA LYS A 239 -10.66 -39.97 9.92
C LYS A 239 -9.62 -40.34 8.86
N ILE A 240 -9.34 -39.42 7.92
CA ILE A 240 -8.41 -39.64 6.80
C ILE A 240 -6.99 -39.20 7.16
N TYR A 241 -6.87 -38.02 7.75
CA TYR A 241 -5.57 -37.36 7.95
C TYR A 241 -5.09 -37.39 9.40
N GLY A 242 -5.86 -37.98 10.32
CA GLY A 242 -5.56 -38.09 11.74
C GLY A 242 -6.15 -36.94 12.57
N SER A 243 -6.45 -37.24 13.84
CA SER A 243 -7.07 -36.30 14.79
C SER A 243 -6.06 -35.44 15.57
N ARG A 244 -4.77 -35.79 15.55
CA ARG A 244 -3.69 -35.06 16.26
C ARG A 244 -3.08 -33.97 15.41
N ARG A 245 -3.89 -33.13 14.79
CA ARG A 245 -3.42 -31.99 14.03
C ARG A 245 -3.82 -30.72 14.72
N THR A 246 -2.97 -29.72 14.63
CA THR A 246 -3.33 -28.37 15.10
C THR A 246 -4.57 -27.89 14.37
N VAL A 247 -5.47 -27.26 15.12
CA VAL A 247 -6.70 -26.67 14.59
C VAL A 247 -6.72 -25.16 14.88
N ASN A 248 -7.48 -24.45 14.10
CA ASN A 248 -7.90 -23.08 14.37
C ASN A 248 -9.28 -23.11 15.02
N ILE A 249 -9.47 -22.38 16.11
CA ILE A 249 -10.75 -22.27 16.79
C ILE A 249 -11.31 -20.88 16.49
N SER A 250 -12.32 -20.81 15.61
CA SER A 250 -12.99 -19.57 15.25
C SER A 250 -14.15 -19.32 16.18
N ILE A 251 -14.22 -18.16 16.77
CA ILE A 251 -15.20 -17.81 17.81
C ILE A 251 -15.92 -16.53 17.39
N ARG A 252 -17.25 -16.54 17.44
CA ARG A 252 -18.07 -15.35 17.38
C ARG A 252 -18.49 -14.97 18.79
N GLY A 253 -18.12 -13.79 19.24
CA GLY A 253 -18.60 -13.21 20.49
C GLY A 253 -20.01 -12.65 20.34
N ARG A 254 -20.78 -12.64 21.41
CA ARG A 254 -22.08 -11.97 21.46
C ARG A 254 -21.90 -10.48 21.23
N GLU A 255 -22.90 -9.83 20.65
CA GLU A 255 -22.86 -8.40 20.35
C GLU A 255 -22.55 -7.58 21.61
N GLY A 256 -21.58 -6.67 21.51
CA GLY A 256 -21.08 -5.85 22.63
C GLY A 256 -20.27 -6.60 23.69
N GLN A 257 -20.00 -7.91 23.54
CA GLN A 257 -19.25 -8.71 24.52
C GLN A 257 -17.95 -9.30 23.95
N MET A 258 -17.43 -8.74 22.87
CA MET A 258 -16.24 -9.25 22.17
C MET A 258 -15.04 -9.39 23.12
N GLN A 259 -14.74 -8.36 23.91
CA GLN A 259 -13.63 -8.38 24.88
C GLN A 259 -13.83 -9.48 25.93
N ASN A 260 -15.05 -9.61 26.47
CA ASN A 260 -15.37 -10.65 27.45
C ASN A 260 -15.20 -12.05 26.84
N ALA A 261 -15.60 -12.22 25.57
CA ALA A 261 -15.44 -13.51 24.86
C ALA A 261 -13.96 -13.86 24.67
N GLN A 262 -13.13 -12.88 24.32
CA GLN A 262 -11.67 -13.05 24.22
C GLN A 262 -11.04 -13.43 25.56
N ASP A 263 -11.37 -12.68 26.63
CA ASP A 263 -10.80 -12.89 27.95
C ASP A 263 -11.22 -14.25 28.54
N GLN A 264 -12.50 -14.63 28.39
CA GLN A 264 -12.99 -15.94 28.82
C GLN A 264 -12.34 -17.08 28.04
N SER A 265 -12.23 -16.95 26.72
CA SER A 265 -11.57 -17.96 25.88
C SER A 265 -10.10 -18.09 26.18
N ARG A 266 -9.40 -16.95 26.41
CA ARG A 266 -8.00 -16.91 26.84
C ARG A 266 -7.81 -17.64 28.18
N LEU A 267 -8.68 -17.38 29.15
CA LEU A 267 -8.62 -18.04 30.46
C LEU A 267 -8.78 -19.55 30.34
N VAL A 268 -9.72 -20.01 29.50
CA VAL A 268 -9.92 -21.45 29.24
C VAL A 268 -8.67 -22.07 28.63
N MET A 269 -8.09 -21.43 27.62
CA MET A 269 -6.85 -21.91 26.98
C MET A 269 -5.69 -21.96 27.96
N ARG A 270 -5.47 -20.92 28.74
CA ARG A 270 -4.42 -20.88 29.78
C ARG A 270 -4.60 -21.99 30.81
N THR A 271 -5.85 -22.28 31.19
CA THR A 271 -6.15 -23.38 32.12
C THR A 271 -5.86 -24.75 31.51
N LEU A 272 -6.19 -24.97 30.24
CA LEU A 272 -5.92 -26.20 29.51
C LEU A 272 -4.42 -26.45 29.31
N HIS A 273 -3.66 -25.39 29.08
CA HIS A 273 -2.21 -25.45 28.90
C HIS A 273 -1.43 -25.35 30.20
N HIS A 274 -2.12 -25.29 31.37
CA HIS A 274 -1.53 -25.19 32.70
C HIS A 274 -0.56 -24.02 32.86
N LEU A 275 -0.83 -22.88 32.20
CA LEU A 275 0.00 -21.68 32.25
C LEU A 275 -0.20 -20.93 33.57
N ASP A 276 0.92 -20.55 34.21
CA ASP A 276 0.90 -19.71 35.40
C ASP A 276 0.54 -18.24 35.04
N TYR A 277 0.14 -17.47 36.05
CA TYR A 277 -0.30 -16.08 35.88
C TYR A 277 0.75 -15.19 35.19
N HIS A 278 2.03 -15.42 35.47
CA HIS A 278 3.13 -14.65 34.92
C HIS A 278 3.68 -15.16 33.57
N GLU A 279 3.25 -16.32 33.15
CA GLU A 279 3.67 -16.87 31.85
C GLU A 279 2.94 -16.21 30.69
N GLU A 280 3.69 -15.98 29.59
CA GLU A 280 3.08 -15.54 28.33
C GLU A 280 2.22 -16.65 27.71
N ASP A 281 1.17 -16.24 26.98
CA ASP A 281 0.34 -17.20 26.25
C ASP A 281 1.19 -18.00 25.26
N ASP A 282 0.99 -19.31 25.22
CA ASP A 282 1.62 -20.25 24.30
C ASP A 282 0.70 -20.60 23.11
N PHE A 283 -0.25 -19.75 22.85
CA PHE A 283 -1.19 -19.79 21.71
C PHE A 283 -1.39 -18.39 21.16
N GLY A 284 -1.87 -18.30 19.90
CA GLY A 284 -2.21 -17.06 19.24
C GLY A 284 -3.67 -16.71 19.37
N LEU A 285 -3.98 -15.44 19.60
CA LEU A 285 -5.32 -14.90 19.50
C LEU A 285 -5.33 -13.84 18.40
N ILE A 286 -5.98 -14.14 17.29
CA ILE A 286 -6.06 -13.28 16.11
C ILE A 286 -7.41 -12.59 16.11
N THR A 287 -7.40 -11.27 16.21
CA THR A 287 -8.60 -10.41 16.15
C THR A 287 -8.53 -9.52 14.92
N SER A 288 -9.68 -9.02 14.48
CA SER A 288 -9.72 -8.02 13.39
C SER A 288 -8.93 -6.76 13.76
N GLU A 289 -8.96 -6.35 15.03
CA GLU A 289 -8.20 -5.20 15.54
C GLU A 289 -6.70 -5.48 15.46
N GLY A 290 -6.25 -6.65 15.91
CA GLY A 290 -4.84 -7.03 15.86
C GLY A 290 -4.29 -7.12 14.43
N VAL A 291 -5.09 -7.62 13.50
CA VAL A 291 -4.74 -7.65 12.07
C VAL A 291 -4.67 -6.24 11.48
N ASN A 292 -5.61 -5.35 11.85
CA ASN A 292 -5.58 -3.95 11.44
C ASN A 292 -4.38 -3.19 12.03
N GLU A 293 -4.04 -3.44 13.29
CA GLU A 293 -2.85 -2.85 13.92
C GLU A 293 -1.56 -3.28 13.22
N LEU A 294 -1.43 -4.58 12.91
CA LEU A 294 -0.31 -5.09 12.13
C LEU A 294 -0.21 -4.40 10.76
N PHE A 295 -1.33 -4.30 10.05
CA PHE A 295 -1.38 -3.61 8.76
C PHE A 295 -0.95 -2.15 8.87
N ASN A 296 -1.44 -1.42 9.87
CA ASN A 296 -1.08 -0.02 10.11
C ASN A 296 0.40 0.12 10.45
N ASN A 297 0.96 -0.78 11.27
CA ASN A 297 2.36 -0.78 11.63
C ASN A 297 3.27 -1.02 10.40
N LEU A 298 2.96 -2.03 9.59
CA LEU A 298 3.69 -2.31 8.35
C LEU A 298 3.62 -1.13 7.37
N THR A 299 2.45 -0.57 7.18
CA THR A 299 2.22 0.59 6.30
C THR A 299 2.98 1.81 6.78
N SER A 300 3.00 2.07 8.10
CA SER A 300 3.76 3.16 8.72
C SER A 300 5.27 3.01 8.52
N VAL A 301 5.81 1.80 8.66
CA VAL A 301 7.24 1.53 8.38
C VAL A 301 7.56 1.78 6.92
N ILE A 302 6.75 1.25 6.00
CA ILE A 302 6.93 1.45 4.55
C ILE A 302 6.88 2.94 4.21
N PHE A 303 5.93 3.68 4.77
CA PHE A 303 5.81 5.13 4.57
C PHE A 303 7.04 5.88 5.09
N SER A 304 7.52 5.57 6.28
CA SER A 304 8.68 6.22 6.90
C SER A 304 9.96 5.99 6.09
N VAL A 305 10.22 4.76 5.66
CA VAL A 305 11.37 4.42 4.81
C VAL A 305 11.26 5.13 3.45
N SER A 306 10.07 5.14 2.85
CA SER A 306 9.85 5.82 1.57
C SER A 306 10.06 7.32 1.69
N LEU A 307 9.56 7.95 2.76
CA LEU A 307 9.76 9.38 3.03
C LEU A 307 11.23 9.72 3.18
N PHE A 308 12.03 8.88 3.84
CA PHE A 308 13.47 9.04 3.98
C PHE A 308 14.18 9.00 2.62
N VAL A 309 13.89 8.00 1.79
CA VAL A 309 14.47 7.83 0.44
C VAL A 309 14.10 9.01 -0.46
N VAL A 310 12.83 9.43 -0.44
CA VAL A 310 12.36 10.61 -1.19
C VAL A 310 13.03 11.89 -0.68
N GLY A 311 13.19 12.03 0.63
CA GLY A 311 13.90 13.16 1.23
C GLY A 311 15.32 13.30 0.68
N ILE A 312 16.08 12.20 0.61
CA ILE A 312 17.40 12.18 0.00
C ILE A 312 17.33 12.60 -1.48
N SER A 313 16.40 12.05 -2.25
CA SER A 313 16.23 12.39 -3.67
C SER A 313 15.94 13.87 -3.88
N LEU A 314 15.10 14.47 -3.03
CA LEU A 314 14.78 15.89 -3.10
C LEU A 314 15.96 16.78 -2.72
N VAL A 315 16.75 16.39 -1.74
CA VAL A 315 18.00 17.10 -1.37
C VAL A 315 19.01 17.07 -2.53
N VAL A 316 19.20 15.89 -3.14
CA VAL A 316 20.08 15.77 -4.32
C VAL A 316 19.58 16.64 -5.47
N GLY A 317 18.26 16.58 -5.78
CA GLY A 317 17.64 17.45 -6.78
C GLY A 317 17.82 18.94 -6.48
N GLY A 318 17.66 19.34 -5.20
CA GLY A 318 17.89 20.71 -4.74
C GLY A 318 19.34 21.17 -4.89
N ILE A 319 20.31 20.32 -4.59
CA ILE A 319 21.74 20.63 -4.81
C ILE A 319 22.03 20.81 -6.30
N VAL A 320 21.44 20.02 -7.16
CA VAL A 320 21.56 20.16 -8.62
C VAL A 320 21.00 21.52 -9.06
N ILE A 321 19.84 21.95 -8.54
CA ILE A 321 19.26 23.27 -8.82
C ILE A 321 20.22 24.36 -8.37
N MET A 322 20.74 24.31 -7.14
CA MET A 322 21.68 25.27 -6.60
C MET A 322 22.91 25.40 -7.48
N ASN A 323 23.51 24.29 -7.91
CA ASN A 323 24.69 24.28 -8.77
C ASN A 323 24.39 24.91 -10.14
N ILE A 324 23.27 24.60 -10.74
CA ILE A 324 22.87 25.15 -12.05
C ILE A 324 22.60 26.65 -11.94
N MET A 325 21.93 27.10 -10.88
CA MET A 325 21.68 28.50 -10.62
C MET A 325 23.01 29.28 -10.41
N LEU A 326 24.00 28.66 -9.71
CA LEU A 326 25.33 29.27 -9.56
C LEU A 326 26.05 29.46 -10.91
N VAL A 327 25.95 28.46 -11.79
CA VAL A 327 26.52 28.58 -13.15
C VAL A 327 25.76 29.63 -13.95
N SER A 328 24.45 29.69 -13.86
CA SER A 328 23.64 30.73 -14.54
C SER A 328 23.98 32.14 -14.06
N VAL A 329 24.26 32.33 -12.77
CA VAL A 329 24.73 33.62 -12.22
C VAL A 329 26.07 34.03 -12.84
N VAL A 330 27.01 33.07 -13.00
CA VAL A 330 28.31 33.32 -13.63
C VAL A 330 28.15 33.66 -15.11
N GLU A 331 27.38 32.91 -15.86
CA GLU A 331 27.09 33.14 -17.29
C GLU A 331 26.42 34.50 -17.55
N ARG A 332 25.60 35.00 -16.59
CA ARG A 332 24.85 36.25 -16.70
C ARG A 332 25.47 37.41 -15.90
N THR A 333 26.75 37.27 -15.48
CA THR A 333 27.41 38.28 -14.65
C THR A 333 27.39 39.68 -15.28
N ASN A 334 27.67 39.79 -16.57
CA ASN A 334 27.66 41.07 -17.30
C ASN A 334 26.24 41.69 -17.36
N GLU A 335 25.22 40.89 -17.63
CA GLU A 335 23.79 41.30 -17.64
C GLU A 335 23.36 41.85 -16.28
N ILE A 336 23.72 41.15 -15.18
CA ILE A 336 23.47 41.59 -13.80
C ILE A 336 24.20 42.91 -13.51
N GLY A 337 25.45 43.04 -13.98
CA GLY A 337 26.25 44.24 -13.83
C GLY A 337 25.59 45.44 -14.51
N ILE A 338 25.12 45.29 -15.76
CA ILE A 338 24.39 46.36 -16.50
C ILE A 338 23.12 46.77 -15.75
N ARG A 339 22.30 45.84 -15.31
CA ARG A 339 21.09 46.16 -14.55
C ARG A 339 21.35 46.94 -13.28
N LYS A 340 22.41 46.59 -12.53
CA LYS A 340 22.81 47.29 -11.33
C LYS A 340 23.39 48.68 -11.62
N ALA A 341 24.15 48.81 -12.71
CA ALA A 341 24.67 50.10 -13.15
C ALA A 341 23.56 51.10 -13.54
N VAL A 342 22.42 50.60 -14.08
CA VAL A 342 21.21 51.38 -14.41
C VAL A 342 20.32 51.63 -13.17
N GLY A 343 20.66 51.08 -11.99
CA GLY A 343 19.99 51.39 -10.72
C GLY A 343 19.12 50.27 -10.11
N ALA A 344 19.19 49.04 -10.59
CA ALA A 344 18.50 47.93 -9.97
C ALA A 344 19.01 47.66 -8.54
N ARG A 345 18.09 47.51 -7.59
CA ARG A 345 18.41 47.20 -6.19
C ARG A 345 18.88 45.75 -6.05
N GLN A 346 19.72 45.50 -5.03
CA GLN A 346 20.17 44.15 -4.70
C GLN A 346 18.97 43.18 -4.53
N GLN A 347 17.87 43.62 -3.91
CA GLN A 347 16.67 42.83 -3.67
C GLN A 347 15.95 42.43 -4.98
N ASP A 348 15.99 43.32 -5.99
CA ASP A 348 15.31 43.02 -7.29
C ASP A 348 16.01 41.85 -7.98
N VAL A 349 17.36 41.83 -7.95
CA VAL A 349 18.15 40.74 -8.50
C VAL A 349 17.91 39.44 -7.69
N VAL A 350 17.87 39.51 -6.36
CA VAL A 350 17.61 38.35 -5.50
C VAL A 350 16.22 37.80 -5.79
N ASN A 351 15.19 38.65 -5.86
CA ASN A 351 13.81 38.22 -6.13
C ASN A 351 13.68 37.57 -7.52
N GLN A 352 14.35 38.11 -8.53
CA GLN A 352 14.34 37.57 -9.88
C GLN A 352 14.87 36.12 -9.89
N PHE A 353 16.06 35.87 -9.35
CA PHE A 353 16.64 34.53 -9.31
C PHE A 353 15.88 33.59 -8.40
N LEU A 354 15.26 34.08 -7.32
CA LEU A 354 14.42 33.28 -6.45
C LEU A 354 13.14 32.83 -7.16
N VAL A 355 12.46 33.73 -7.87
CA VAL A 355 11.29 33.40 -8.68
C VAL A 355 11.66 32.43 -9.78
N GLU A 356 12.81 32.60 -10.44
CA GLU A 356 13.29 31.65 -11.46
C GLU A 356 13.44 30.22 -10.89
N SER A 357 14.07 30.09 -9.70
CA SER A 357 14.20 28.78 -9.04
C SER A 357 12.86 28.17 -8.63
N VAL A 358 11.92 28.98 -8.12
CA VAL A 358 10.57 28.50 -7.74
C VAL A 358 9.79 28.06 -8.98
N VAL A 359 9.81 28.81 -10.08
CA VAL A 359 9.14 28.45 -11.34
C VAL A 359 9.69 27.13 -11.89
N LEU A 360 11.03 26.96 -11.87
CA LEU A 360 11.67 25.68 -12.24
C LEU A 360 11.14 24.52 -11.40
N CYS A 361 11.09 24.70 -10.08
CA CYS A 361 10.60 23.66 -9.17
C CYS A 361 9.11 23.38 -9.37
N CYS A 362 8.27 24.39 -9.61
CA CYS A 362 6.85 24.21 -9.88
C CYS A 362 6.60 23.45 -11.19
N VAL A 363 7.38 23.75 -12.25
CA VAL A 363 7.30 23.01 -13.51
C VAL A 363 7.72 21.56 -13.34
N GLY A 364 8.82 21.31 -12.60
CA GLY A 364 9.26 19.96 -12.22
C GLY A 364 8.21 19.24 -11.38
N GLY A 365 7.62 19.94 -10.40
CA GLY A 365 6.54 19.44 -9.55
C GLY A 365 5.30 19.06 -10.35
N ALA A 366 4.85 19.91 -11.26
CA ALA A 366 3.73 19.61 -12.16
C ALA A 366 4.02 18.38 -13.05
N GLY A 367 5.22 18.30 -13.61
CA GLY A 367 5.68 17.11 -14.33
C GLY A 367 5.64 15.86 -13.46
N GLY A 368 6.15 15.94 -12.23
CA GLY A 368 6.11 14.84 -11.27
C GLY A 368 4.70 14.38 -10.90
N ILE A 369 3.74 15.31 -10.76
CA ILE A 369 2.33 15.00 -10.52
C ILE A 369 1.73 14.23 -11.70
N ILE A 370 2.01 14.67 -12.94
CA ILE A 370 1.51 14.00 -14.16
C ILE A 370 2.08 12.57 -14.25
N PHE A 371 3.39 12.41 -14.03
CA PHE A 371 4.02 11.07 -14.03
C PHE A 371 3.46 10.17 -12.93
N ALA A 372 3.26 10.69 -11.73
CA ALA A 372 2.66 9.94 -10.62
C ALA A 372 1.22 9.50 -10.95
N TRP A 373 0.43 10.37 -11.58
CA TRP A 373 -0.91 10.03 -12.02
C TRP A 373 -0.91 8.93 -13.07
N VAL A 374 -0.01 9.00 -14.06
CA VAL A 374 0.16 7.96 -15.09
C VAL A 374 0.58 6.63 -14.45
N ILE A 375 1.53 6.64 -13.51
CA ILE A 375 1.97 5.43 -12.80
C ILE A 375 0.81 4.83 -12.00
N SER A 376 0.10 5.65 -11.22
CA SER A 376 -1.06 5.21 -10.43
C SER A 376 -2.15 4.58 -11.31
N TRP A 377 -2.46 5.21 -12.44
CA TRP A 377 -3.42 4.69 -13.41
C TRP A 377 -2.95 3.36 -14.03
N THR A 378 -1.69 3.27 -14.43
CA THR A 378 -1.10 2.06 -15.02
C THR A 378 -1.13 0.91 -14.00
N LEU A 379 -0.73 1.16 -12.75
CA LEU A 379 -0.77 0.16 -11.68
C LEU A 379 -2.18 -0.38 -11.47
N SER A 380 -3.19 0.50 -11.44
CA SER A 380 -4.58 0.08 -11.24
C SER A 380 -5.16 -0.77 -12.37
N GLN A 381 -4.63 -0.65 -13.61
CA GLN A 381 -5.10 -1.42 -14.76
C GLN A 381 -4.37 -2.76 -14.94
N PHE A 382 -3.07 -2.80 -14.67
CA PHE A 382 -2.22 -3.95 -15.03
C PHE A 382 -1.81 -4.81 -13.83
N THR A 383 -2.11 -4.37 -12.60
CA THR A 383 -1.74 -5.11 -11.39
C THR A 383 -2.94 -5.24 -10.45
N PRO A 384 -3.00 -6.29 -9.60
CA PRO A 384 -4.01 -6.40 -8.56
C PRO A 384 -3.77 -5.42 -7.40
N LEU A 385 -2.74 -4.56 -7.49
CA LEU A 385 -2.41 -3.59 -6.45
C LEU A 385 -3.39 -2.41 -6.53
N PRO A 386 -4.16 -2.17 -5.48
CA PRO A 386 -5.05 -1.02 -5.43
C PRO A 386 -4.23 0.26 -5.33
N SER A 387 -4.47 1.21 -6.22
CA SER A 387 -3.92 2.55 -6.12
C SER A 387 -5.03 3.58 -6.16
N SER A 388 -4.97 4.54 -5.27
CA SER A 388 -5.93 5.64 -5.17
C SER A 388 -5.17 6.95 -5.20
N PHE A 389 -5.43 7.78 -6.20
CA PHE A 389 -4.76 9.07 -6.35
C PHE A 389 -5.50 10.14 -5.51
N PRO A 390 -4.97 10.54 -4.35
CA PRO A 390 -5.65 11.47 -3.45
C PRO A 390 -5.53 12.91 -3.96
N ILE A 391 -6.64 13.66 -3.93
CA ILE A 391 -6.71 15.04 -4.43
C ILE A 391 -5.80 16.00 -3.64
N TRP A 392 -5.49 15.70 -2.37
CA TRP A 392 -4.62 16.53 -1.54
C TRP A 392 -3.10 16.35 -1.85
N ALA A 393 -2.70 15.21 -2.44
CA ALA A 393 -1.29 14.93 -2.73
C ALA A 393 -0.65 15.92 -3.72
N PRO A 394 -1.30 16.33 -4.83
CA PRO A 394 -0.80 17.41 -5.69
C PRO A 394 -0.56 18.73 -4.97
N VAL A 395 -1.40 19.08 -4.00
CA VAL A 395 -1.27 20.34 -3.24
C VAL A 395 0.01 20.30 -2.39
N ILE A 396 0.23 19.20 -1.67
CA ILE A 396 1.47 19.01 -0.89
C ILE A 396 2.69 18.97 -1.81
N ALA A 397 2.59 18.34 -2.96
CA ALA A 397 3.69 18.27 -3.92
C ALA A 397 4.10 19.66 -4.45
N ILE A 398 3.14 20.51 -4.79
CA ILE A 398 3.43 21.91 -5.22
C ILE A 398 4.03 22.70 -4.06
N PHE A 399 3.50 22.58 -2.86
CA PHE A 399 4.06 23.24 -1.68
C PHE A 399 5.52 22.80 -1.43
N LEU A 400 5.77 21.50 -1.47
CA LEU A 400 7.11 20.94 -1.26
C LEU A 400 8.09 21.37 -2.36
N SER A 401 7.68 21.34 -3.63
CA SER A 401 8.53 21.80 -4.74
C SER A 401 8.85 23.29 -4.63
N THR A 402 7.88 24.12 -4.23
CA THR A 402 8.09 25.55 -3.96
C THR A 402 9.10 25.74 -2.81
N ALA A 403 8.93 25.03 -1.71
CA ALA A 403 9.84 25.11 -0.56
C ALA A 403 11.28 24.73 -0.95
N ILE A 404 11.47 23.70 -1.77
CA ILE A 404 12.78 23.30 -2.30
C ILE A 404 13.37 24.40 -3.18
N GLY A 405 12.57 24.95 -4.10
CA GLY A 405 12.99 26.07 -4.96
C GLY A 405 13.47 27.28 -4.18
N VAL A 406 12.74 27.65 -3.13
CA VAL A 406 13.13 28.74 -2.24
C VAL A 406 14.41 28.40 -1.47
N PHE A 407 14.46 27.23 -0.81
CA PHE A 407 15.58 26.85 0.05
C PHE A 407 16.90 26.76 -0.70
N PHE A 408 16.94 26.06 -1.83
CA PHE A 408 18.14 25.89 -2.62
C PHE A 408 18.40 27.06 -3.55
N GLY A 409 17.42 27.90 -3.88
CA GLY A 409 17.57 29.13 -4.68
C GLY A 409 18.07 30.32 -3.90
N ILE A 410 17.91 30.39 -2.58
CA ILE A 410 18.34 31.53 -1.76
C ILE A 410 19.85 31.80 -1.89
N TYR A 411 20.68 30.78 -1.82
CA TYR A 411 22.13 30.94 -1.84
C TYR A 411 22.63 31.52 -3.16
N PRO A 412 22.34 30.97 -4.35
CA PRO A 412 22.74 31.55 -5.63
C PRO A 412 22.12 32.94 -5.87
N ALA A 413 20.87 33.16 -5.50
CA ALA A 413 20.20 34.45 -5.63
C ALA A 413 20.92 35.55 -4.82
N ARG A 414 21.28 35.26 -3.57
CA ARG A 414 22.04 36.19 -2.73
C ARG A 414 23.44 36.47 -3.31
N ARG A 415 24.10 35.49 -3.92
CA ARG A 415 25.40 35.67 -4.57
C ARG A 415 25.28 36.58 -5.80
N ALA A 416 24.26 36.40 -6.61
CA ALA A 416 23.93 37.29 -7.74
C ALA A 416 23.67 38.72 -7.28
N GLY A 417 22.87 38.90 -6.22
CA GLY A 417 22.59 40.23 -5.65
C GLY A 417 23.78 40.96 -5.07
N LYS A 418 24.85 40.25 -4.65
CA LYS A 418 26.07 40.84 -4.08
C LYS A 418 27.16 41.20 -5.12
N LEU A 419 27.00 40.85 -6.39
CA LEU A 419 27.97 41.18 -7.45
C LEU A 419 28.22 42.71 -7.52
N ASP A 420 29.48 43.11 -7.61
CA ASP A 420 29.85 44.51 -7.83
C ASP A 420 29.67 44.83 -9.31
N PRO A 421 28.94 45.91 -9.67
CA PRO A 421 28.73 46.29 -11.06
C PRO A 421 30.02 46.60 -11.82
N ILE A 422 31.05 47.10 -11.12
CA ILE A 422 32.35 47.44 -11.74
C ILE A 422 33.12 46.18 -12.10
N GLU A 423 33.16 45.19 -11.17
CA GLU A 423 33.79 43.89 -11.46
C GLU A 423 33.03 43.10 -12.50
N ALA A 424 31.67 43.12 -12.44
CA ALA A 424 30.83 42.42 -13.38
C ALA A 424 30.96 42.90 -14.83
N LEU A 425 31.26 44.18 -15.04
CA LEU A 425 31.46 44.74 -16.38
C LEU A 425 32.93 44.62 -16.87
N ARG A 426 33.86 44.28 -15.99
CA ARG A 426 35.28 44.12 -16.32
C ARG A 426 35.67 42.70 -16.73
N THR A 427 34.86 41.75 -16.39
CA THR A 427 35.06 40.33 -16.80
C THR A 427 34.61 40.18 -18.25
N GLU A 428 35.56 40.10 -19.21
CA GLU A 428 35.35 39.57 -20.56
C GLU A 428 35.32 38.06 -20.59
#